data_af3c4e672d50297ab7d964b5976771bd
#
_entry.id   af3c4e672d50297ab7d964b5976771bd
#
_cell.length_a   1.000
_cell.length_b   1.000
_cell.length_c   1.000
_cell.angle_alpha   90.00
_cell.angle_beta   90.00
_cell.angle_gamma   90.00
#
_symmetry.space_group_name_H-M   'P 1'
#
loop_
_entity.id
_entity.type
_entity.pdbx_description
1 polymer ?
#
loop_
_entity_poly.entity_id
_entity_poly.type
_entity_poly.pdbx_seq_one_letter_code
_entity_poly.pdbx_strand_id
1 'polypeptide(L)'
;MAGLEKIKSQILDEAKETANAKIEDAKAQAEQMKTQAQAEGAAQAEQILKKSETEVAAQKERVKSAIDLQRRTRLLEAKQEMIAEIIGKAYEKVISLAPDEYYQMLLSILEAYVLPQEGEIYFSVKDLENIPVGFGKEIEEIALAKGGKLTVAGAGRDNIDNGFILAYGGIEENCTIRAMFDAKRDELADIVHRMLFV
;
A
#
# COMPACT_ATOMS: atom_id res chain seq x y z
N MET A 1 -52.98 -73.80 61.42
CA MET A 1 -52.02 -72.67 61.47
C MET A 1 -50.94 -72.78 60.41
N ALA A 2 -50.52 -73.96 59.95
CA ALA A 2 -49.48 -74.13 58.90
C ALA A 2 -49.81 -73.55 57.49
N GLY A 3 -51.09 -73.45 57.10
CA GLY A 3 -51.49 -72.91 55.80
C GLY A 3 -51.30 -71.38 55.65
N LEU A 4 -51.53 -70.63 56.72
CA LEU A 4 -51.40 -69.14 56.71
C LEU A 4 -49.95 -68.68 56.66
N GLU A 5 -49.04 -69.39 57.31
CA GLU A 5 -47.58 -69.11 57.26
C GLU A 5 -46.98 -69.39 55.86
N LYS A 6 -47.48 -70.45 55.21
CA LYS A 6 -47.06 -70.80 53.87
C LYS A 6 -47.48 -69.73 52.85
N ILE A 7 -48.70 -69.22 52.93
CA ILE A 7 -49.17 -68.09 52.05
C ILE A 7 -48.41 -66.81 52.33
N LYS A 8 -48.13 -66.50 53.61
CA LYS A 8 -47.30 -65.30 53.97
C LYS A 8 -45.86 -65.39 53.44
N SER A 9 -45.24 -66.58 53.56
CA SER A 9 -43.92 -66.80 52.98
C SER A 9 -43.94 -66.64 51.46
N GLN A 10 -44.92 -67.21 50.78
CA GLN A 10 -45.04 -67.11 49.33
C GLN A 10 -45.21 -65.65 48.85
N ILE A 11 -46.08 -64.88 49.51
CA ILE A 11 -46.26 -63.45 49.20
C ILE A 11 -44.96 -62.66 49.42
N LEU A 12 -44.23 -62.98 50.50
CA LEU A 12 -42.94 -62.32 50.77
C LEU A 12 -41.87 -62.69 49.75
N ASP A 13 -41.83 -63.93 49.29
CA ASP A 13 -40.89 -64.42 48.32
C ASP A 13 -41.17 -63.79 46.89
N GLU A 14 -42.44 -63.74 46.46
CA GLU A 14 -42.90 -63.07 45.27
C GLU A 14 -42.58 -61.53 45.28
N ALA A 15 -42.80 -60.89 46.45
CA ALA A 15 -42.48 -59.49 46.64
C ALA A 15 -40.96 -59.22 46.54
N LYS A 16 -40.13 -60.12 47.12
CA LYS A 16 -38.69 -60.07 47.01
C LYS A 16 -38.18 -60.28 45.56
N GLU A 17 -38.72 -61.26 44.86
CA GLU A 17 -38.40 -61.50 43.44
C GLU A 17 -38.75 -60.28 42.58
N THR A 18 -39.94 -59.71 42.77
CA THR A 18 -40.36 -58.50 42.05
C THR A 18 -39.45 -57.30 42.37
N ALA A 19 -39.08 -57.15 43.66
CA ALA A 19 -38.17 -56.08 44.06
C ALA A 19 -36.77 -56.27 43.46
N ASN A 20 -36.22 -57.48 43.47
CA ASN A 20 -34.92 -57.80 42.88
C ASN A 20 -34.96 -57.63 41.37
N ALA A 21 -35.98 -58.01 40.65
CA ALA A 21 -36.12 -57.78 39.21
C ALA A 21 -36.15 -56.32 38.88
N LYS A 22 -36.86 -55.49 39.67
CA LYS A 22 -36.82 -53.99 39.45
C LYS A 22 -35.47 -53.38 39.70
N ILE A 23 -34.74 -53.88 40.70
CA ILE A 23 -33.35 -53.37 40.99
C ILE A 23 -32.39 -53.74 39.86
N GLU A 24 -32.46 -54.94 39.33
CA GLU A 24 -31.62 -55.37 38.21
C GLU A 24 -31.94 -54.61 36.91
N ASP A 25 -33.25 -54.40 36.65
CA ASP A 25 -33.66 -53.55 35.49
C ASP A 25 -33.18 -52.12 35.65
N ALA A 26 -33.32 -51.54 36.84
CA ALA A 26 -32.78 -50.17 37.09
C ALA A 26 -31.27 -50.09 36.98
N LYS A 27 -30.54 -51.11 37.42
CA LYS A 27 -29.06 -51.17 37.21
C LYS A 27 -28.70 -51.30 35.74
N ALA A 28 -29.42 -52.14 34.99
CA ALA A 28 -29.17 -52.26 33.54
C ALA A 28 -29.41 -50.94 32.78
N GLN A 29 -30.52 -50.24 33.11
CA GLN A 29 -30.82 -48.93 32.54
C GLN A 29 -29.76 -47.89 32.92
N ALA A 30 -29.31 -47.85 34.17
CA ALA A 30 -28.26 -46.95 34.62
C ALA A 30 -26.93 -47.19 33.89
N GLU A 31 -26.53 -48.45 33.67
CA GLU A 31 -25.29 -48.78 32.93
C GLU A 31 -25.43 -48.45 31.44
N GLN A 32 -26.61 -48.66 30.85
CA GLN A 32 -26.90 -48.26 29.48
C GLN A 32 -26.81 -46.75 29.32
N MET A 33 -27.42 -45.94 30.19
CA MET A 33 -27.32 -44.47 30.18
C MET A 33 -25.88 -43.99 30.32
N LYS A 34 -25.11 -44.58 31.22
CA LYS A 34 -23.70 -44.26 31.43
C LYS A 34 -22.87 -44.56 30.19
N THR A 35 -23.07 -45.71 29.58
CA THR A 35 -22.34 -46.10 28.35
C THR A 35 -22.68 -45.16 27.19
N GLN A 36 -23.96 -44.82 27.05
CA GLN A 36 -24.42 -43.88 26.03
C GLN A 36 -23.82 -42.48 26.25
N ALA A 37 -23.88 -41.96 27.49
CA ALA A 37 -23.31 -40.65 27.81
C ALA A 37 -21.78 -40.59 27.58
N GLN A 38 -21.07 -41.69 27.89
CA GLN A 38 -19.63 -41.79 27.59
C GLN A 38 -19.34 -41.79 26.06
N ALA A 39 -20.13 -42.51 25.28
CA ALA A 39 -20.00 -42.56 23.84
C ALA A 39 -20.28 -41.18 23.20
N GLU A 40 -21.36 -40.51 23.63
CA GLU A 40 -21.71 -39.15 23.18
C GLU A 40 -20.62 -38.14 23.56
N GLY A 41 -20.11 -38.21 24.81
CA GLY A 41 -19.00 -37.35 25.26
C GLY A 41 -17.72 -37.54 24.44
N ALA A 42 -17.38 -38.81 24.15
CA ALA A 42 -16.22 -39.13 23.32
C ALA A 42 -16.36 -38.59 21.88
N ALA A 43 -17.56 -38.77 21.28
CA ALA A 43 -17.83 -38.24 19.93
C ALA A 43 -17.78 -36.71 19.88
N GLN A 44 -18.32 -36.03 20.89
CA GLN A 44 -18.23 -34.56 20.98
C GLN A 44 -16.79 -34.06 21.15
N ALA A 45 -16.02 -34.75 22.00
CA ALA A 45 -14.60 -34.43 22.19
C ALA A 45 -13.81 -34.56 20.87
N GLU A 46 -14.03 -35.64 20.12
CA GLU A 46 -13.41 -35.85 18.82
C GLU A 46 -13.78 -34.73 17.79
N GLN A 47 -15.04 -34.34 17.74
CA GLN A 47 -15.53 -33.27 16.90
C GLN A 47 -14.85 -31.91 17.24
N ILE A 48 -14.75 -31.63 18.55
CA ILE A 48 -14.08 -30.39 19.02
C ILE A 48 -12.62 -30.39 18.63
N LEU A 49 -11.89 -31.50 18.83
CA LEU A 49 -10.50 -31.63 18.44
C LEU A 49 -10.30 -31.41 16.93
N LYS A 50 -11.09 -32.11 16.12
CA LYS A 50 -11.03 -31.98 14.65
C LYS A 50 -11.32 -30.55 14.16
N LYS A 51 -12.33 -29.90 14.78
CA LYS A 51 -12.65 -28.50 14.49
C LYS A 51 -11.50 -27.58 14.87
N SER A 52 -10.91 -27.76 16.05
CA SER A 52 -9.77 -27.00 16.54
C SER A 52 -8.54 -27.15 15.64
N GLU A 53 -8.22 -28.37 15.21
CA GLU A 53 -7.13 -28.62 14.28
C GLU A 53 -7.32 -27.90 12.95
N THR A 54 -8.53 -27.94 12.41
CA THR A 54 -8.89 -27.25 11.16
C THR A 54 -8.77 -25.73 11.33
N GLU A 55 -9.26 -25.18 12.42
CA GLU A 55 -9.18 -23.75 12.73
C GLU A 55 -7.71 -23.28 12.90
N VAL A 56 -6.91 -24.07 13.62
CA VAL A 56 -5.47 -23.78 13.80
C VAL A 56 -4.72 -23.82 12.46
N ALA A 57 -5.00 -24.81 11.60
CA ALA A 57 -4.41 -24.90 10.28
C ALA A 57 -4.78 -23.68 9.41
N ALA A 58 -6.05 -23.32 9.38
CA ALA A 58 -6.53 -22.15 8.67
C ALA A 58 -5.93 -20.83 9.20
N GLN A 59 -5.77 -20.72 10.52
CA GLN A 59 -5.14 -19.55 11.13
C GLN A 59 -3.67 -19.45 10.80
N LYS A 60 -2.92 -20.56 10.80
CA LYS A 60 -1.52 -20.57 10.37
C LYS A 60 -1.34 -20.08 8.93
N GLU A 61 -2.19 -20.55 8.01
CA GLU A 61 -2.13 -20.07 6.61
C GLU A 61 -2.47 -18.59 6.46
N ARG A 62 -3.47 -18.09 7.21
CA ARG A 62 -3.78 -16.65 7.22
C ARG A 62 -2.61 -15.80 7.72
N VAL A 63 -1.99 -16.21 8.82
CA VAL A 63 -0.84 -15.50 9.40
C VAL A 63 0.33 -15.51 8.42
N LYS A 64 0.64 -16.66 7.80
CA LYS A 64 1.70 -16.76 6.79
C LYS A 64 1.44 -15.81 5.61
N SER A 65 0.24 -15.84 5.05
CA SER A 65 -0.14 -14.96 3.94
C SER A 65 -0.07 -13.47 4.31
N ALA A 66 -0.48 -13.11 5.54
CA ALA A 66 -0.38 -11.75 6.04
C ALA A 66 1.09 -11.28 6.20
N ILE A 67 1.96 -12.15 6.71
CA ILE A 67 3.40 -11.86 6.83
C ILE A 67 4.04 -11.68 5.44
N ASP A 68 3.74 -12.55 4.49
CA ASP A 68 4.27 -12.46 3.13
C ASP A 68 3.80 -11.17 2.43
N LEU A 69 2.53 -10.80 2.59
CA LEU A 69 2.00 -9.53 2.10
C LEU A 69 2.73 -8.34 2.73
N GLN A 70 2.83 -8.31 4.06
CA GLN A 70 3.50 -7.23 4.78
C GLN A 70 4.97 -7.08 4.36
N ARG A 71 5.68 -8.19 4.16
CA ARG A 71 7.07 -8.19 3.68
C ARG A 71 7.18 -7.56 2.28
N ARG A 72 6.29 -7.94 1.36
CA ARG A 72 6.27 -7.38 0.00
C ARG A 72 5.95 -5.90 0.01
N THR A 73 4.97 -5.48 0.79
CA THR A 73 4.59 -4.06 0.94
C THR A 73 5.75 -3.23 1.47
N ARG A 74 6.40 -3.65 2.56
CA ARG A 74 7.56 -2.94 3.10
C ARG A 74 8.74 -2.85 2.14
N LEU A 75 8.98 -3.92 1.38
CA LEU A 75 10.03 -3.90 0.36
C LEU A 75 9.72 -2.90 -0.76
N LEU A 76 8.45 -2.84 -1.18
CA LEU A 76 8.00 -1.88 -2.19
C LEU A 76 8.08 -0.44 -1.69
N GLU A 77 7.62 -0.19 -0.45
CA GLU A 77 7.74 1.12 0.20
C GLU A 77 9.21 1.58 0.25
N ALA A 78 10.11 0.74 0.74
CA ALA A 78 11.54 1.07 0.79
C ALA A 78 12.13 1.38 -0.59
N LYS A 79 11.74 0.63 -1.63
CA LYS A 79 12.16 0.91 -3.01
C LYS A 79 11.65 2.26 -3.51
N GLN A 80 10.38 2.59 -3.23
CA GLN A 80 9.79 3.87 -3.62
C GLN A 80 10.43 5.05 -2.90
N GLU A 81 10.73 4.90 -1.61
CA GLU A 81 11.47 5.91 -0.84
C GLU A 81 12.87 6.17 -1.42
N MET A 82 13.61 5.11 -1.75
CA MET A 82 14.93 5.26 -2.39
C MET A 82 14.86 5.95 -3.75
N ILE A 83 13.87 5.60 -4.58
CA ILE A 83 13.65 6.25 -5.88
C ILE A 83 13.34 7.74 -5.69
N ALA A 84 12.42 8.08 -4.77
CA ALA A 84 12.05 9.46 -4.48
C ALA A 84 13.24 10.28 -3.95
N GLU A 85 14.08 9.69 -3.09
CA GLU A 85 15.29 10.33 -2.58
C GLU A 85 16.29 10.63 -3.69
N ILE A 86 16.51 9.70 -4.63
CA ILE A 86 17.43 9.91 -5.75
C ILE A 86 16.91 11.00 -6.69
N ILE A 87 15.60 10.99 -7.01
CA ILE A 87 14.99 12.04 -7.83
C ILE A 87 15.11 13.40 -7.13
N GLY A 88 14.87 13.46 -5.82
CA GLY A 88 15.06 14.66 -5.03
C GLY A 88 16.51 15.17 -5.08
N LYS A 89 17.50 14.31 -4.90
CA LYS A 89 18.91 14.66 -5.03
C LYS A 89 19.30 15.13 -6.46
N ALA A 90 18.70 14.51 -7.47
CA ALA A 90 18.90 14.96 -8.85
C ALA A 90 18.34 16.37 -9.08
N TYR A 91 17.16 16.66 -8.55
CA TYR A 91 16.58 18.00 -8.57
C TYR A 91 17.49 19.02 -7.88
N GLU A 92 17.91 18.73 -6.64
CA GLU A 92 18.83 19.60 -5.88
C GLU A 92 20.14 19.85 -6.65
N LYS A 93 20.67 18.83 -7.31
CA LYS A 93 21.88 18.98 -8.13
C LYS A 93 21.65 19.89 -9.33
N VAL A 94 20.51 19.78 -10.00
CA VAL A 94 20.15 20.63 -11.14
C VAL A 94 20.02 22.09 -10.74
N ILE A 95 19.33 22.39 -9.65
CA ILE A 95 19.16 23.78 -9.18
C ILE A 95 20.42 24.38 -8.55
N SER A 96 21.41 23.54 -8.24
CA SER A 96 22.73 23.96 -7.71
C SER A 96 23.85 23.92 -8.74
N LEU A 97 23.54 23.79 -10.03
CA LEU A 97 24.53 23.89 -11.11
C LEU A 97 25.26 25.25 -11.07
N ALA A 98 26.47 25.25 -11.59
CA ALA A 98 27.19 26.52 -11.82
C ALA A 98 26.35 27.45 -12.73
N PRO A 99 26.37 28.79 -12.52
CA PRO A 99 25.52 29.71 -13.27
C PRO A 99 25.57 29.48 -14.77
N ASP A 100 26.76 29.33 -15.35
CA ASP A 100 26.92 29.10 -16.79
C ASP A 100 26.22 27.82 -17.28
N GLU A 101 26.37 26.71 -16.55
CA GLU A 101 25.72 25.43 -16.88
C GLU A 101 24.19 25.53 -16.69
N TYR A 102 23.76 26.22 -15.64
CA TYR A 102 22.34 26.42 -15.37
C TYR A 102 21.63 27.20 -16.46
N TYR A 103 22.19 28.35 -16.88
CA TYR A 103 21.58 29.16 -17.93
C TYR A 103 21.66 28.49 -19.30
N GLN A 104 22.72 27.76 -19.62
CA GLN A 104 22.79 26.96 -20.86
C GLN A 104 21.71 25.86 -20.87
N MET A 105 21.45 25.24 -19.75
CA MET A 105 20.34 24.28 -19.61
C MET A 105 18.98 24.97 -19.85
N LEU A 106 18.76 26.17 -19.29
CA LEU A 106 17.54 26.95 -19.53
C LEU A 106 17.33 27.27 -21.02
N LEU A 107 18.39 27.62 -21.76
CA LEU A 107 18.31 27.82 -23.23
C LEU A 107 17.92 26.53 -23.95
N SER A 108 18.46 25.40 -23.55
CA SER A 108 18.10 24.10 -24.14
C SER A 108 16.60 23.74 -23.88
N ILE A 109 16.09 24.06 -22.69
CA ILE A 109 14.67 23.91 -22.38
C ILE A 109 13.83 24.88 -23.23
N LEU A 110 14.27 26.14 -23.33
CA LEU A 110 13.60 27.13 -24.16
C LEU A 110 13.51 26.69 -25.62
N GLU A 111 14.59 26.19 -26.20
CA GLU A 111 14.60 25.68 -27.57
C GLU A 111 13.59 24.57 -27.81
N ALA A 112 13.36 23.71 -26.79
CA ALA A 112 12.39 22.63 -26.88
C ALA A 112 10.92 23.09 -26.78
N TYR A 113 10.63 24.14 -25.99
CA TYR A 113 9.28 24.55 -25.62
C TYR A 113 8.81 25.86 -26.25
N VAL A 114 9.69 26.66 -26.84
CA VAL A 114 9.30 27.92 -27.47
C VAL A 114 8.35 27.68 -28.65
N LEU A 115 7.27 28.48 -28.70
CA LEU A 115 6.28 28.45 -29.78
C LEU A 115 6.57 29.51 -30.85
N PRO A 116 6.13 29.31 -32.11
CA PRO A 116 6.27 30.29 -33.19
C PRO A 116 5.25 31.43 -33.07
N GLN A 117 5.25 32.11 -31.94
CA GLN A 117 4.31 33.17 -31.58
C GLN A 117 5.03 34.29 -30.84
N GLU A 118 4.38 35.44 -30.74
CA GLU A 118 4.84 36.55 -29.92
C GLU A 118 4.44 36.32 -28.46
N GLY A 119 5.37 36.45 -27.50
CA GLY A 119 5.15 36.20 -26.12
C GLY A 119 6.17 36.81 -25.17
N GLU A 120 6.03 36.55 -23.90
CA GLU A 120 6.91 36.98 -22.83
C GLU A 120 7.47 35.76 -22.05
N ILE A 121 8.71 35.88 -21.61
CA ILE A 121 9.36 34.92 -20.72
C ILE A 121 9.52 35.54 -19.33
N TYR A 122 9.00 34.82 -18.32
CA TYR A 122 9.06 35.21 -16.91
C TYR A 122 10.00 34.31 -16.16
N PHE A 123 10.99 34.87 -15.49
CA PHE A 123 11.90 34.15 -14.59
C PHE A 123 11.49 34.32 -13.12
N SER A 124 12.11 33.56 -12.22
CA SER A 124 12.08 33.85 -10.80
C SER A 124 12.80 35.21 -10.55
N VAL A 125 12.47 35.84 -9.41
CA VAL A 125 13.17 37.09 -9.02
C VAL A 125 14.67 36.86 -8.95
N LYS A 126 15.07 35.73 -8.32
CA LYS A 126 16.50 35.36 -8.19
C LYS A 126 17.19 35.12 -9.53
N ASP A 127 16.55 34.40 -10.46
CA ASP A 127 17.14 34.09 -11.75
C ASP A 127 17.23 35.36 -12.61
N LEU A 128 16.20 36.23 -12.55
CA LEU A 128 16.20 37.50 -13.29
C LEU A 128 17.34 38.44 -12.87
N GLU A 129 17.60 38.51 -11.54
CA GLU A 129 18.72 39.34 -11.01
C GLU A 129 20.11 38.82 -11.40
N ASN A 130 20.23 37.52 -11.66
CA ASN A 130 21.50 36.87 -11.99
C ASN A 130 21.65 36.50 -13.47
N ILE A 131 20.78 36.96 -14.34
CA ILE A 131 20.85 36.71 -15.79
C ILE A 131 22.20 37.17 -16.36
N PRO A 132 22.93 36.29 -17.09
CA PRO A 132 24.18 36.65 -17.73
C PRO A 132 24.01 37.76 -18.80
N VAL A 133 25.05 38.58 -18.95
CA VAL A 133 25.04 39.62 -19.99
C VAL A 133 24.95 38.98 -21.38
N GLY A 134 23.93 39.36 -22.14
CA GLY A 134 23.70 38.83 -23.49
C GLY A 134 22.65 37.71 -23.56
N PHE A 135 22.27 37.11 -22.42
CA PHE A 135 21.30 36.03 -22.36
C PHE A 135 19.92 36.38 -22.99
N GLY A 136 19.46 37.62 -22.80
CA GLY A 136 18.24 38.11 -23.47
C GLY A 136 18.31 38.04 -25.00
N LYS A 137 19.49 38.30 -25.60
CA LYS A 137 19.69 38.17 -27.06
C LYS A 137 19.63 36.70 -27.49
N GLU A 138 20.20 35.78 -26.72
CA GLU A 138 20.16 34.36 -27.02
C GLU A 138 18.70 33.84 -26.98
N ILE A 139 17.88 34.32 -26.03
CA ILE A 139 16.43 34.05 -25.97
C ILE A 139 15.73 34.54 -27.23
N GLU A 140 16.01 35.80 -27.68
CA GLU A 140 15.43 36.37 -28.90
C GLU A 140 15.83 35.58 -30.14
N GLU A 141 17.10 35.19 -30.26
CA GLU A 141 17.63 34.40 -31.38
C GLU A 141 16.96 33.03 -31.47
N ILE A 142 16.80 32.34 -30.35
CA ILE A 142 16.09 31.04 -30.28
C ILE A 142 14.63 31.20 -30.71
N ALA A 143 13.93 32.22 -30.21
CA ALA A 143 12.56 32.49 -30.57
C ALA A 143 12.39 32.80 -32.06
N LEU A 144 13.27 33.63 -32.60
CA LEU A 144 13.30 33.99 -34.05
C LEU A 144 13.56 32.76 -34.92
N ALA A 145 14.50 31.90 -34.54
CA ALA A 145 14.80 30.66 -35.26
C ALA A 145 13.57 29.71 -35.35
N LYS A 146 12.67 29.79 -34.41
CA LYS A 146 11.39 29.04 -34.41
C LYS A 146 10.22 29.83 -35.06
N GLY A 147 10.45 31.04 -35.50
CA GLY A 147 9.45 31.89 -36.15
C GLY A 147 8.56 32.65 -35.15
N GLY A 148 8.95 32.73 -33.90
CA GLY A 148 8.33 33.52 -32.84
C GLY A 148 9.13 34.74 -32.42
N LYS A 149 8.64 35.43 -31.39
CA LYS A 149 9.35 36.53 -30.74
C LYS A 149 9.09 36.47 -29.24
N LEU A 150 10.17 36.46 -28.46
CA LEU A 150 10.05 36.47 -27.00
C LEU A 150 10.73 37.74 -26.43
N THR A 151 10.08 38.34 -25.44
CA THR A 151 10.61 39.45 -24.66
C THR A 151 10.78 39.03 -23.22
N VAL A 152 11.91 39.27 -22.61
CA VAL A 152 12.14 39.01 -21.19
C VAL A 152 11.33 40.03 -20.39
N ALA A 153 10.47 39.55 -19.49
CA ALA A 153 9.68 40.41 -18.62
C ALA A 153 10.56 41.16 -17.64
N GLY A 154 10.27 42.45 -17.45
CA GLY A 154 11.10 43.36 -16.63
C GLY A 154 10.98 43.09 -15.10
N ALA A 155 10.07 42.20 -14.67
CA ALA A 155 9.89 41.83 -13.28
C ALA A 155 9.84 40.31 -13.14
N GLY A 156 10.57 39.77 -12.15
CA GLY A 156 10.50 38.36 -11.80
C GLY A 156 9.17 38.00 -11.10
N ARG A 157 8.81 36.75 -11.15
CA ARG A 157 7.61 36.20 -10.46
C ARG A 157 8.01 35.45 -9.18
N ASP A 158 7.36 35.80 -8.07
CA ASP A 158 7.61 35.17 -6.76
C ASP A 158 7.13 33.71 -6.68
N ASN A 159 6.23 33.30 -7.58
CA ASN A 159 5.70 31.93 -7.66
C ASN A 159 6.58 31.00 -8.52
N ILE A 160 7.72 31.47 -8.98
CA ILE A 160 8.74 30.69 -9.71
C ILE A 160 9.98 30.55 -8.83
N ASP A 161 10.34 29.32 -8.46
CA ASP A 161 11.55 29.05 -7.68
C ASP A 161 12.80 29.00 -8.59
N ASN A 162 12.72 28.27 -9.71
CA ASN A 162 13.82 28.05 -10.65
C ASN A 162 13.26 27.75 -12.05
N GLY A 163 13.91 28.26 -13.09
CA GLY A 163 13.45 28.14 -14.47
C GLY A 163 12.56 29.30 -14.89
N PHE A 164 11.65 29.09 -15.82
CA PHE A 164 10.84 30.14 -16.41
C PHE A 164 9.43 29.69 -16.79
N ILE A 165 8.58 30.68 -17.08
CA ILE A 165 7.24 30.48 -17.67
C ILE A 165 7.20 31.28 -18.98
N LEU A 166 6.71 30.66 -20.06
CA LEU A 166 6.43 31.31 -21.33
C LEU A 166 4.95 31.71 -21.36
N ALA A 167 4.66 32.97 -21.69
CA ALA A 167 3.29 33.46 -21.79
C ALA A 167 2.99 33.95 -23.22
N TYR A 168 1.94 33.37 -23.81
CA TYR A 168 1.50 33.65 -25.18
C TYR A 168 0.02 34.03 -25.18
N GLY A 169 -0.30 35.33 -25.05
CA GLY A 169 -1.64 35.82 -25.24
C GLY A 169 -2.75 35.21 -24.34
N GLY A 170 -2.40 34.75 -23.16
CA GLY A 170 -3.34 34.12 -22.20
C GLY A 170 -3.14 32.63 -22.00
N ILE A 171 -2.20 32.02 -22.73
CA ILE A 171 -1.73 30.66 -22.49
C ILE A 171 -0.35 30.75 -21.83
N GLU A 172 -0.16 30.01 -20.76
CA GLU A 172 1.14 29.90 -20.08
C GLU A 172 1.69 28.49 -20.23
N GLU A 173 2.96 28.38 -20.67
CA GLU A 173 3.73 27.13 -20.66
C GLU A 173 4.69 27.16 -19.48
N ASN A 174 4.51 26.24 -18.56
CA ASN A 174 5.30 26.19 -17.34
C ASN A 174 6.57 25.36 -17.53
N CYS A 175 7.67 26.03 -17.78
CA CYS A 175 9.01 25.47 -17.95
C CYS A 175 9.88 25.62 -16.68
N THR A 176 9.28 25.69 -15.50
CA THR A 176 10.01 25.65 -14.24
C THR A 176 10.65 24.27 -14.05
N ILE A 177 11.82 24.23 -13.40
CA ILE A 177 12.53 22.96 -13.16
C ILE A 177 11.65 22.00 -12.39
N ARG A 178 10.87 22.48 -11.41
CA ARG A 178 9.89 21.67 -10.66
C ARG A 178 8.85 21.04 -11.58
N ALA A 179 8.21 21.83 -12.42
CA ALA A 179 7.21 21.34 -13.35
C ALA A 179 7.76 20.30 -14.33
N MET A 180 9.00 20.49 -14.80
CA MET A 180 9.70 19.54 -15.67
C MET A 180 9.97 18.21 -14.97
N PHE A 181 10.41 18.22 -13.70
CA PHE A 181 10.59 17.01 -12.91
C PHE A 181 9.26 16.31 -12.61
N ASP A 182 8.22 17.07 -12.28
CA ASP A 182 6.89 16.51 -12.01
C ASP A 182 6.27 15.88 -13.26
N ALA A 183 6.39 16.53 -14.42
CA ALA A 183 5.92 16.01 -15.70
C ALA A 183 6.62 14.71 -16.13
N LYS A 184 7.90 14.55 -15.76
CA LYS A 184 8.71 13.37 -16.09
C LYS A 184 8.91 12.42 -14.93
N ARG A 185 8.14 12.56 -13.85
CA ARG A 185 8.33 11.81 -12.61
C ARG A 185 8.31 10.29 -12.82
N ASP A 186 7.35 9.80 -13.59
CA ASP A 186 7.20 8.36 -13.82
C ASP A 186 8.36 7.82 -14.68
N GLU A 187 8.78 8.56 -15.71
CA GLU A 187 9.94 8.21 -16.54
C GLU A 187 11.23 8.17 -15.71
N LEU A 188 11.45 9.19 -14.88
CA LEU A 188 12.58 9.26 -13.96
C LEU A 188 12.56 8.10 -12.95
N ALA A 189 11.38 7.78 -12.39
CA ALA A 189 11.22 6.67 -11.47
C ALA A 189 11.57 5.34 -12.13
N ASP A 190 11.16 5.11 -13.38
CA ASP A 190 11.48 3.90 -14.13
C ASP A 190 12.98 3.79 -14.44
N ILE A 191 13.62 4.91 -14.78
CA ILE A 191 15.07 4.95 -15.01
C ILE A 191 15.83 4.58 -13.72
N VAL A 192 15.50 5.23 -12.60
CA VAL A 192 16.12 4.97 -11.30
C VAL A 192 15.85 3.53 -10.85
N HIS A 193 14.63 3.04 -11.04
CA HIS A 193 14.29 1.65 -10.71
C HIS A 193 15.17 0.65 -11.48
N ARG A 194 15.38 0.84 -12.78
CA ARG A 194 16.24 -0.02 -13.59
C ARG A 194 17.70 0.05 -13.17
N MET A 195 18.18 1.25 -12.78
CA MET A 195 19.57 1.42 -12.34
C MET A 195 19.86 0.77 -10.99
N LEU A 196 18.88 0.72 -10.08
CA LEU A 196 19.10 0.23 -8.72
C LEU A 196 18.71 -1.24 -8.50
N PHE A 197 17.75 -1.77 -9.27
CA PHE A 197 17.09 -3.03 -8.90
C PHE A 197 17.03 -4.06 -10.04
N VAL A 198 17.51 -3.75 -11.21
CA VAL A 198 17.60 -4.62 -12.37
C VAL A 198 19.03 -4.75 -12.83
#